data_5abd948eb017f9690547d9a33ca06dde
#
_entry.id   5abd948eb017f9690547d9a33ca06dde
#
_cell.length_a   1.000
_cell.length_b   1.000
_cell.length_c   1.000
_cell.angle_alpha   90.00
_cell.angle_beta   90.00
_cell.angle_gamma   90.00
#
_symmetry.space_group_name_H-M   'P 1'
#
loop_
_entity.id
_entity.type
_entity.pdbx_description
1 polymer ?
#
loop_
_entity_poly.entity_id
_entity_poly.type
_entity_poly.pdbx_seq_one_letter_code
_entity_poly.pdbx_strand_id
1 'polypeptide(L)'
;MAKIDVSDDAKILQIKKWLGLNESPDGDTGLKTGEAAEMRNFRITRENHLQIRPGYGAKVTLAATGEDGTAHPVRGLWAGHVAGVFHLLCACGGHLWDVDASAWTKTDLGEITDAETFLFGFAKKVYLLTGSEYYCWTGTGSVAAVEGYVPIVATATAPSGGGTLLESVNKLTGKRRQQFSPDGTATEFMLVETGIDEVLSVEGTDVTWTADTAAGKVTFASAPAKGTNTVTITWRKGDGNRSGVTAMRFAELYNGASDSRVFLYGDGTNQAVYSGLDSAGSPTAEYFPDLNVMAVDSANTPITAMIRHYDRMLVFKTGSAYACQYSTVTLADGRLTAAFYTSSLNREIGCAAPGQARLVDNNPRTLHGRGVYEWALTVNSTRDERNAKRLSDRVEATLTDFDLTGARTFDDEGRQEYYVLYGDRALVHNYANDTWYYYDHFPVRGMAEVDGEIYFGTPDGRIMHLSRDYRNDDLAPIDAYWESGSMDFGQDWKRKYSSNVWVSIKPEGQAIVTMKAESNVKSNYAGKIVASGLVTLSHANFAHWSFGTNRKPQVIRVRMKVKKFTFYKLIFESNSSSATATILSADLQVRYTGDVK
;
A
#
# COMPACT_ATOMS: atom_id res chain seq x y z
N MET A 1 -26.90 34.23 -57.84
CA MET A 1 -26.18 33.44 -56.81
C MET A 1 -27.22 32.76 -55.96
N ALA A 2 -27.43 31.46 -56.13
CA ALA A 2 -28.37 30.70 -55.30
C ALA A 2 -27.83 30.66 -53.84
N LYS A 3 -28.57 31.17 -52.90
CA LYS A 3 -28.37 30.92 -51.48
C LYS A 3 -28.47 29.42 -51.27
N ILE A 4 -27.38 28.76 -50.99
CA ILE A 4 -27.39 27.40 -50.46
C ILE A 4 -27.94 27.53 -49.06
N ASP A 5 -29.18 27.17 -48.85
CA ASP A 5 -29.74 26.96 -47.54
C ASP A 5 -28.92 25.90 -46.82
N VAL A 6 -28.16 26.33 -45.86
CA VAL A 6 -27.43 25.44 -44.97
C VAL A 6 -28.47 24.80 -44.06
N SER A 7 -28.96 23.62 -44.47
CA SER A 7 -29.96 22.87 -43.70
C SER A 7 -29.49 22.69 -42.26
N ASP A 8 -30.46 22.74 -41.33
CA ASP A 8 -30.36 22.62 -39.85
C ASP A 8 -29.89 21.23 -39.36
N ASP A 9 -29.31 20.39 -40.19
CA ASP A 9 -28.90 19.00 -39.92
C ASP A 9 -27.54 18.87 -39.25
N ALA A 10 -27.00 19.95 -38.67
CA ALA A 10 -25.75 19.86 -37.91
C ALA A 10 -26.03 19.38 -36.48
N LYS A 11 -25.59 18.20 -36.14
CA LYS A 11 -25.57 17.71 -34.77
C LYS A 11 -24.29 18.11 -34.07
N ILE A 12 -24.37 18.42 -32.78
CA ILE A 12 -23.22 18.66 -31.89
C ILE A 12 -23.18 17.52 -30.89
N LEU A 13 -22.11 16.75 -30.89
CA LEU A 13 -21.79 15.81 -29.83
C LEU A 13 -20.93 16.53 -28.80
N GLN A 14 -21.36 16.50 -27.53
CA GLN A 14 -20.66 17.15 -26.43
C GLN A 14 -20.06 16.12 -25.49
N ILE A 15 -18.75 16.19 -25.30
CA ILE A 15 -18.03 15.44 -24.26
C ILE A 15 -17.81 16.43 -23.11
N LYS A 16 -18.68 16.38 -22.09
CA LYS A 16 -18.61 17.26 -20.90
C LYS A 16 -18.15 16.53 -19.64
N LYS A 17 -18.19 15.20 -19.65
CA LYS A 17 -17.72 14.35 -18.58
C LYS A 17 -16.78 13.32 -19.17
N TRP A 18 -15.61 13.22 -18.59
CA TRP A 18 -14.62 12.21 -18.94
C TRP A 18 -14.77 11.06 -17.97
N LEU A 19 -14.83 9.83 -18.46
CA LEU A 19 -15.24 8.64 -17.70
C LEU A 19 -14.12 7.60 -17.53
N GLY A 20 -12.90 7.94 -17.96
CA GLY A 20 -11.73 7.10 -17.80
C GLY A 20 -11.62 5.96 -18.81
N LEU A 21 -10.71 5.04 -18.53
CA LEU A 21 -10.38 3.89 -19.37
C LEU A 21 -11.46 2.82 -19.30
N ASN A 22 -11.85 2.27 -20.46
CA ASN A 22 -12.74 1.14 -20.58
C ASN A 22 -12.28 0.23 -21.74
N GLU A 23 -11.60 -0.87 -21.39
CA GLU A 23 -11.03 -1.87 -22.32
C GLU A 23 -11.99 -3.02 -22.61
N SER A 24 -13.31 -2.82 -22.46
CA SER A 24 -14.26 -3.89 -22.74
C SER A 24 -14.12 -4.41 -24.18
N PRO A 25 -14.43 -5.69 -24.46
CA PRO A 25 -14.24 -6.29 -25.78
C PRO A 25 -14.93 -5.55 -26.95
N ASP A 26 -16.02 -4.85 -26.63
CA ASP A 26 -16.76 -4.02 -27.60
C ASP A 26 -16.30 -2.55 -27.60
N GLY A 27 -15.09 -2.29 -27.12
CA GLY A 27 -14.54 -0.94 -26.89
C GLY A 27 -14.54 -0.02 -28.09
N ASP A 28 -14.50 -0.54 -29.31
CA ASP A 28 -14.50 0.31 -30.49
C ASP A 28 -15.86 0.97 -30.77
N THR A 29 -16.97 0.31 -30.45
CA THR A 29 -18.32 0.82 -30.77
C THR A 29 -19.27 0.89 -29.58
N GLY A 30 -18.98 0.19 -28.49
CA GLY A 30 -19.85 0.09 -27.31
C GLY A 30 -19.54 1.09 -26.21
N LEU A 31 -18.50 1.91 -26.34
CA LEU A 31 -18.08 2.86 -25.30
C LEU A 31 -19.04 4.04 -25.21
N LYS A 32 -19.27 4.48 -23.98
CA LYS A 32 -20.03 5.70 -23.71
C LYS A 32 -19.22 6.94 -24.09
N THR A 33 -19.90 8.00 -24.49
CA THR A 33 -19.27 9.29 -24.74
C THR A 33 -18.48 9.76 -23.52
N GLY A 34 -17.17 9.96 -23.69
CA GLY A 34 -16.25 10.35 -22.62
C GLY A 34 -15.47 9.20 -22.00
N GLU A 35 -15.79 7.94 -22.28
CA GLU A 35 -14.90 6.80 -21.99
C GLU A 35 -13.75 6.77 -23.00
N ALA A 36 -12.61 6.29 -22.55
CA ALA A 36 -11.43 6.08 -23.37
C ALA A 36 -11.30 4.61 -23.77
N ALA A 37 -11.05 4.33 -25.05
CA ALA A 37 -10.61 3.03 -25.53
C ALA A 37 -9.14 2.77 -25.18
N GLU A 38 -8.33 3.83 -25.20
CA GLU A 38 -6.95 3.83 -24.75
C GLU A 38 -6.67 5.11 -23.95
N MET A 39 -6.00 4.98 -22.82
CA MET A 39 -5.65 6.10 -21.96
C MET A 39 -4.34 5.84 -21.23
N ARG A 40 -3.38 6.75 -21.39
CA ARG A 40 -2.07 6.68 -20.78
C ARG A 40 -1.64 8.05 -20.26
N ASN A 41 -1.20 8.12 -19.00
CA ASN A 41 -0.71 9.33 -18.34
C ASN A 41 -1.68 10.53 -18.34
N PHE A 42 -2.95 10.29 -18.64
CA PHE A 42 -4.04 11.15 -18.27
C PHE A 42 -4.74 10.61 -17.03
N ARG A 43 -5.39 11.49 -16.28
CA ARG A 43 -6.26 11.18 -15.15
C ARG A 43 -7.60 11.88 -15.29
N ILE A 44 -8.58 11.41 -14.55
CA ILE A 44 -9.88 12.09 -14.44
C ILE A 44 -9.93 12.80 -13.10
N THR A 45 -10.16 14.12 -13.12
CA THR A 45 -10.31 14.89 -11.89
C THR A 45 -11.64 14.59 -11.20
N ARG A 46 -11.79 15.01 -9.95
CA ARG A 46 -13.04 14.87 -9.20
C ARG A 46 -14.24 15.52 -9.91
N GLU A 47 -14.00 16.56 -10.69
CA GLU A 47 -15.00 17.25 -11.52
C GLU A 47 -15.26 16.59 -12.87
N ASN A 48 -14.70 15.40 -13.11
CA ASN A 48 -14.74 14.68 -14.39
C ASN A 48 -14.10 15.43 -15.56
N HIS A 49 -12.97 16.11 -15.33
CA HIS A 49 -12.16 16.69 -16.38
C HIS A 49 -10.99 15.77 -16.75
N LEU A 50 -10.58 15.78 -18.02
CA LEU A 50 -9.43 15.05 -18.50
C LEU A 50 -8.16 15.88 -18.26
N GLN A 51 -7.24 15.37 -17.45
CA GLN A 51 -6.03 16.07 -17.03
C GLN A 51 -4.79 15.21 -17.21
N ILE A 52 -3.69 15.78 -17.70
CA ILE A 52 -2.38 15.12 -17.66
C ILE A 52 -2.00 14.89 -16.19
N ARG A 53 -1.52 13.68 -15.85
CA ARG A 53 -1.14 13.33 -14.49
C ARG A 53 -0.08 14.29 -13.93
N PRO A 54 0.05 14.40 -12.60
CA PRO A 54 1.20 15.06 -11.99
C PRO A 54 2.50 14.41 -12.45
N GLY A 55 3.52 15.21 -12.65
CA GLY A 55 4.88 14.74 -12.78
C GLY A 55 5.52 14.50 -11.42
N TYR A 56 6.79 14.12 -11.41
CA TYR A 56 7.54 13.94 -10.18
C TYR A 56 8.97 14.46 -10.30
N GLY A 57 9.56 14.79 -9.17
CA GLY A 57 10.95 15.25 -9.08
C GLY A 57 11.66 14.68 -7.86
N ALA A 58 12.97 14.49 -7.97
CA ALA A 58 13.79 13.94 -6.90
C ALA A 58 13.91 14.91 -5.72
N LYS A 59 13.82 14.35 -4.50
CA LYS A 59 14.04 15.05 -3.24
C LYS A 59 15.34 14.66 -2.57
N VAL A 60 15.60 13.36 -2.45
CA VAL A 60 16.80 12.84 -1.80
C VAL A 60 17.21 11.51 -2.43
N THR A 61 18.52 11.27 -2.52
CA THR A 61 19.10 9.97 -2.86
C THR A 61 19.56 9.29 -1.57
N LEU A 62 19.05 8.08 -1.30
CA LEU A 62 19.29 7.38 -0.04
C LEU A 62 20.65 6.70 -0.03
N ALA A 63 20.84 5.66 -0.82
CA ALA A 63 22.10 4.94 -0.90
C ALA A 63 22.84 5.29 -2.20
N ALA A 64 24.16 5.31 -2.12
CA ALA A 64 24.99 5.34 -3.32
C ALA A 64 24.84 4.02 -4.09
N THR A 65 25.24 4.01 -5.36
CA THR A 65 25.40 2.75 -6.12
C THR A 65 26.40 1.84 -5.44
N GLY A 66 26.14 0.54 -5.42
CA GLY A 66 27.07 -0.45 -4.89
C GLY A 66 28.43 -0.45 -5.61
N GLU A 67 29.39 -1.19 -5.09
CA GLU A 67 30.73 -1.35 -5.70
C GLU A 67 30.66 -1.95 -7.12
N ASP A 68 29.60 -2.71 -7.41
CA ASP A 68 29.31 -3.27 -8.74
C ASP A 68 28.65 -2.28 -9.70
N GLY A 69 28.42 -1.04 -9.28
CA GLY A 69 27.73 0.00 -10.06
C GLY A 69 26.22 -0.15 -10.12
N THR A 70 25.62 -1.09 -9.39
CA THR A 70 24.18 -1.26 -9.33
C THR A 70 23.53 -0.29 -8.34
N ALA A 71 22.35 0.22 -8.68
CA ALA A 71 21.58 1.06 -7.79
C ALA A 71 20.87 0.19 -6.74
N HIS A 72 20.79 0.67 -5.51
CA HIS A 72 20.04 0.02 -4.43
C HIS A 72 18.58 0.48 -4.45
N PRO A 73 17.61 -0.41 -4.68
CA PRO A 73 16.19 -0.04 -4.67
C PRO A 73 15.72 0.34 -3.26
N VAL A 74 14.73 1.24 -3.19
CA VAL A 74 13.95 1.42 -1.98
C VAL A 74 13.13 0.16 -1.73
N ARG A 75 13.37 -0.52 -0.61
CA ARG A 75 12.75 -1.80 -0.27
C ARG A 75 11.65 -1.69 0.76
N GLY A 76 11.55 -0.57 1.44
CA GLY A 76 10.50 -0.27 2.41
C GLY A 76 10.39 1.23 2.61
N LEU A 77 9.17 1.71 2.79
CA LEU A 77 8.85 3.11 3.04
C LEU A 77 7.71 3.19 4.07
N TRP A 78 7.90 4.01 5.09
CA TRP A 78 6.92 4.22 6.14
C TRP A 78 6.94 5.67 6.61
N ALA A 79 5.78 6.28 6.74
CA ALA A 79 5.60 7.61 7.30
C ALA A 79 4.68 7.53 8.52
N GLY A 80 5.07 8.18 9.62
CA GLY A 80 4.27 8.16 10.82
C GLY A 80 4.94 8.82 12.01
N HIS A 81 4.29 8.76 13.17
CA HIS A 81 4.78 9.36 14.40
C HIS A 81 5.36 8.32 15.35
N VAL A 82 6.55 8.57 15.86
CA VAL A 82 7.19 7.81 16.94
C VAL A 82 7.38 8.74 18.12
N ALA A 83 6.82 8.40 19.27
CA ALA A 83 6.86 9.24 20.49
C ALA A 83 6.43 10.70 20.27
N GLY A 84 5.56 10.96 19.29
CA GLY A 84 5.03 12.28 18.96
C GLY A 84 5.84 13.07 17.91
N VAL A 85 6.95 12.51 17.42
CA VAL A 85 7.75 13.09 16.34
C VAL A 85 7.42 12.37 15.03
N PHE A 86 7.25 13.12 13.95
CA PHE A 86 7.03 12.56 12.61
C PHE A 86 8.34 12.07 12.01
N HIS A 87 8.31 10.91 11.37
CA HIS A 87 9.44 10.30 10.69
C HIS A 87 9.02 9.74 9.33
N LEU A 88 9.90 9.89 8.34
CA LEU A 88 9.83 9.21 7.06
C LEU A 88 10.98 8.19 6.99
N LEU A 89 10.67 6.93 7.30
CA LEU A 89 11.65 5.85 7.35
C LEU A 89 11.73 5.12 6.01
N CYS A 90 12.95 4.89 5.56
CA CYS A 90 13.23 4.26 4.27
C CYS A 90 14.26 3.13 4.44
N ALA A 91 13.93 1.92 4.00
CA ALA A 91 14.89 0.81 3.89
C ALA A 91 15.52 0.83 2.49
N CYS A 92 16.83 1.00 2.41
CA CYS A 92 17.55 1.09 1.14
C CYS A 92 19.03 0.76 1.32
N GLY A 93 19.58 -0.11 0.45
CA GLY A 93 21.00 -0.45 0.43
C GLY A 93 21.52 -1.11 1.73
N GLY A 94 20.69 -1.92 2.37
CA GLY A 94 21.06 -2.59 3.62
C GLY A 94 21.07 -1.69 4.86
N HIS A 95 20.50 -0.48 4.76
CA HIS A 95 20.39 0.48 5.87
C HIS A 95 18.96 0.97 6.06
N LEU A 96 18.65 1.36 7.29
CA LEU A 96 17.46 2.12 7.61
C LEU A 96 17.82 3.61 7.63
N TRP A 97 17.10 4.41 6.87
CA TRP A 97 17.27 5.85 6.77
C TRP A 97 16.08 6.58 7.38
N ASP A 98 16.34 7.63 8.15
CA ASP A 98 15.32 8.62 8.55
C ASP A 98 15.50 9.87 7.67
N VAL A 99 14.44 10.25 6.96
CA VAL A 99 14.44 11.40 6.06
C VAL A 99 13.67 12.54 6.70
N ASP A 100 14.34 13.66 6.95
CA ASP A 100 13.68 14.89 7.35
C ASP A 100 12.90 15.45 6.17
N ALA A 101 11.57 15.36 6.24
CA ALA A 101 10.68 15.80 5.16
C ALA A 101 10.64 17.33 4.96
N SER A 102 11.16 18.11 5.90
CA SER A 102 11.24 19.57 5.78
C SER A 102 12.53 20.03 5.07
N ALA A 103 13.66 19.46 5.43
CA ALA A 103 14.98 19.80 4.89
C ALA A 103 15.43 18.87 3.76
N TRP A 104 14.78 17.73 3.59
CA TRP A 104 15.14 16.67 2.65
C TRP A 104 16.57 16.17 2.86
N THR A 105 16.98 16.09 4.12
CA THR A 105 18.22 15.47 4.56
C THR A 105 17.95 14.07 5.09
N LYS A 106 18.94 13.21 5.04
CA LYS A 106 18.84 11.82 5.53
C LYS A 106 19.79 11.57 6.69
N THR A 107 19.36 10.74 7.61
CA THR A 107 20.17 10.23 8.73
C THR A 107 20.22 8.71 8.64
N ASP A 108 21.40 8.15 8.71
CA ASP A 108 21.59 6.70 8.76
C ASP A 108 21.28 6.20 10.18
N LEU A 109 20.30 5.32 10.30
CA LEU A 109 19.90 4.71 11.57
C LEU A 109 20.57 3.34 11.81
N GLY A 110 21.41 2.87 10.89
CA GLY A 110 22.15 1.64 11.02
C GLY A 110 21.80 0.55 10.01
N GLU A 111 22.54 -0.55 10.09
CA GLU A 111 22.44 -1.67 9.16
C GLU A 111 21.20 -2.54 9.42
N ILE A 112 20.58 -2.97 8.35
CA ILE A 112 19.51 -3.97 8.32
C ILE A 112 19.76 -4.96 7.17
N THR A 113 19.07 -6.07 7.13
CA THR A 113 19.12 -6.97 5.96
C THR A 113 18.64 -6.27 4.70
N ASP A 114 19.42 -6.32 3.61
CA ASP A 114 19.03 -5.77 2.29
C ASP A 114 17.99 -6.66 1.61
N ALA A 115 16.75 -6.56 2.05
CA ALA A 115 15.58 -7.31 1.56
C ALA A 115 14.33 -6.44 1.55
N GLU A 116 13.27 -6.90 0.88
CA GLU A 116 11.96 -6.25 0.97
C GLU A 116 11.54 -6.16 2.44
N THR A 117 11.30 -4.94 2.90
CA THR A 117 11.12 -4.62 4.31
C THR A 117 9.73 -4.07 4.56
N PHE A 118 8.99 -4.73 5.43
CA PHE A 118 7.71 -4.24 5.92
C PHE A 118 7.91 -3.50 7.25
N LEU A 119 7.46 -2.24 7.31
CA LEU A 119 7.58 -1.40 8.50
C LEU A 119 6.20 -1.16 9.10
N PHE A 120 6.10 -1.23 10.42
CA PHE A 120 4.87 -0.90 11.14
C PHE A 120 5.18 -0.25 12.49
N GLY A 121 4.32 0.71 12.89
CA GLY A 121 4.41 1.36 14.20
C GLY A 121 3.60 0.61 15.24
N PHE A 122 4.18 0.37 16.43
CA PHE A 122 3.49 -0.21 17.57
C PHE A 122 4.13 0.24 18.91
N ALA A 123 3.33 0.56 19.91
CA ALA A 123 3.79 0.93 21.25
C ALA A 123 4.93 1.98 21.25
N LYS A 124 4.81 3.03 20.46
CA LYS A 124 5.78 4.14 20.29
C LYS A 124 7.13 3.71 19.70
N LYS A 125 7.18 2.59 19.01
CA LYS A 125 8.36 2.07 18.30
C LYS A 125 7.97 1.74 16.85
N VAL A 126 8.95 1.60 15.99
CA VAL A 126 8.78 1.05 14.65
C VAL A 126 9.50 -0.28 14.55
N TYR A 127 8.79 -1.27 14.04
CA TYR A 127 9.30 -2.60 13.82
C TYR A 127 9.45 -2.88 12.33
N LEU A 128 10.45 -3.67 11.98
CA LEU A 128 10.78 -4.01 10.61
C LEU A 128 10.86 -5.53 10.43
N LEU A 129 10.19 -6.03 9.42
CA LEU A 129 10.20 -7.44 9.01
C LEU A 129 10.87 -7.55 7.64
N THR A 130 11.97 -8.31 7.57
CA THR A 130 12.72 -8.54 6.33
C THR A 130 12.51 -9.95 5.77
N GLY A 131 11.82 -10.82 6.51
CA GLY A 131 11.67 -12.24 6.18
C GLY A 131 12.89 -13.09 6.56
N SER A 132 13.90 -12.49 7.20
CA SER A 132 15.08 -13.17 7.73
C SER A 132 15.47 -12.65 9.11
N GLU A 133 15.13 -11.41 9.43
CA GLU A 133 15.36 -10.81 10.74
C GLU A 133 14.22 -9.85 11.11
N TYR A 134 14.06 -9.63 12.40
CA TYR A 134 13.06 -8.76 13.02
C TYR A 134 13.77 -7.66 13.79
N TYR A 135 13.60 -6.41 13.31
CA TYR A 135 14.26 -5.25 13.90
C TYR A 135 13.28 -4.33 14.60
N CYS A 136 13.82 -3.47 15.47
CA CYS A 136 13.10 -2.43 16.16
C CYS A 136 13.91 -1.13 16.18
N TRP A 137 13.22 0.00 15.98
CA TRP A 137 13.75 1.33 16.23
C TRP A 137 12.84 2.07 17.22
N THR A 138 13.46 2.72 18.23
CA THR A 138 12.75 3.31 19.36
C THR A 138 12.47 4.81 19.22
N GLY A 139 12.75 5.39 18.05
CA GLY A 139 12.63 6.84 17.80
C GLY A 139 13.94 7.60 18.03
N THR A 140 14.96 6.96 18.59
CA THR A 140 16.29 7.54 18.83
C THR A 140 17.37 6.46 18.71
N GLY A 141 18.60 6.86 18.41
CA GLY A 141 19.72 5.94 18.25
C GLY A 141 19.60 5.05 17.00
N SER A 142 20.30 3.95 16.99
CA SER A 142 20.35 3.03 15.85
C SER A 142 19.24 1.97 15.94
N VAL A 143 18.83 1.46 14.78
CA VAL A 143 17.98 0.27 14.65
C VAL A 143 18.74 -0.95 15.18
N ALA A 144 18.04 -1.88 15.82
CA ALA A 144 18.64 -3.12 16.34
C ALA A 144 17.69 -4.30 16.15
N ALA A 145 18.26 -5.50 16.08
CA ALA A 145 17.46 -6.73 16.13
C ALA A 145 16.72 -6.83 17.47
N VAL A 146 15.45 -7.25 17.43
CA VAL A 146 14.64 -7.41 18.64
C VAL A 146 15.19 -8.55 19.48
N GLU A 147 15.62 -8.27 20.71
CA GLU A 147 16.10 -9.32 21.63
C GLU A 147 14.96 -10.20 22.16
N GLY A 148 13.78 -9.63 22.29
CA GLY A 148 12.59 -10.28 22.84
C GLY A 148 12.42 -10.08 24.34
N TYR A 149 11.17 -10.06 24.76
CA TYR A 149 10.77 -10.04 26.17
C TYR A 149 11.18 -11.34 26.87
N VAL A 150 11.74 -11.25 28.08
CA VAL A 150 12.13 -12.41 28.90
C VAL A 150 10.97 -12.78 29.84
N PRO A 151 10.25 -13.90 29.59
CA PRO A 151 9.06 -14.26 30.34
C PRO A 151 9.39 -14.76 31.74
N ILE A 152 8.47 -14.53 32.69
CA ILE A 152 8.48 -15.15 34.01
C ILE A 152 7.70 -16.48 33.92
N VAL A 153 8.42 -17.57 33.71
CA VAL A 153 7.78 -18.88 33.45
C VAL A 153 7.15 -19.49 34.70
N ALA A 154 7.67 -19.18 35.89
CA ALA A 154 7.08 -19.61 37.17
C ALA A 154 7.29 -18.58 38.27
N THR A 155 6.33 -18.52 39.20
CA THR A 155 6.34 -17.64 40.36
C THR A 155 5.97 -18.43 41.62
N ALA A 156 6.16 -17.85 42.79
CA ALA A 156 5.92 -18.48 44.10
C ALA A 156 6.63 -19.84 44.24
N THR A 157 7.80 -19.99 43.65
CA THR A 157 8.55 -21.26 43.62
C THR A 157 9.28 -21.44 44.96
N ALA A 158 9.12 -22.60 45.59
CA ALA A 158 9.94 -23.01 46.71
C ALA A 158 11.38 -23.34 46.27
N PRO A 159 12.40 -23.27 47.16
CA PRO A 159 13.75 -23.71 46.79
C PRO A 159 13.82 -25.12 46.22
N SER A 160 12.99 -26.06 46.70
CA SER A 160 12.89 -27.42 46.19
C SER A 160 12.26 -27.57 44.80
N GLY A 161 11.88 -26.46 44.16
CA GLY A 161 11.22 -26.45 42.83
C GLY A 161 9.69 -26.33 42.94
N GLY A 162 9.03 -26.54 41.80
CA GLY A 162 7.58 -26.33 41.64
C GLY A 162 7.23 -24.88 41.35
N GLY A 163 6.20 -24.36 42.01
CA GLY A 163 5.68 -23.01 41.81
C GLY A 163 4.45 -22.98 40.87
N THR A 164 3.92 -21.78 40.69
CA THR A 164 2.80 -21.54 39.79
C THR A 164 3.34 -21.13 38.42
N LEU A 165 3.03 -21.90 37.38
CA LEU A 165 3.36 -21.54 35.99
C LEU A 165 2.61 -20.25 35.63
N LEU A 166 3.31 -19.30 35.01
CA LEU A 166 2.77 -17.96 34.72
C LEU A 166 2.78 -17.64 33.24
N GLU A 167 3.93 -17.45 32.63
CA GLU A 167 4.08 -17.04 31.24
C GLU A 167 4.68 -18.18 30.41
N SER A 168 4.27 -18.28 29.15
CA SER A 168 4.85 -19.22 28.18
C SER A 168 6.21 -18.72 27.70
N VAL A 169 7.03 -19.61 27.18
CA VAL A 169 8.33 -19.24 26.58
C VAL A 169 8.13 -18.35 25.35
N ASN A 170 9.07 -17.42 25.16
CA ASN A 170 9.05 -16.50 24.02
C ASN A 170 9.80 -17.12 22.84
N LYS A 171 9.19 -17.14 21.65
CA LYS A 171 9.87 -17.59 20.42
C LYS A 171 11.13 -16.77 20.09
N LEU A 172 11.17 -15.48 20.42
CA LEU A 172 12.28 -14.58 20.07
C LEU A 172 13.55 -14.84 20.88
N THR A 173 13.45 -15.49 22.05
CA THR A 173 14.60 -15.66 22.96
C THR A 173 14.50 -16.95 23.75
N GLY A 174 15.63 -17.59 23.99
CA GLY A 174 15.76 -18.69 24.92
C GLY A 174 15.88 -18.27 26.39
N LYS A 175 15.90 -16.96 26.69
CA LYS A 175 15.97 -16.43 28.06
C LYS A 175 14.63 -16.59 28.78
N ARG A 176 14.70 -16.99 30.08
CA ARG A 176 13.53 -17.18 30.95
C ARG A 176 13.86 -16.72 32.36
N ARG A 177 12.85 -16.32 33.10
CA ARG A 177 12.94 -15.93 34.51
C ARG A 177 12.04 -16.80 35.39
N GLN A 178 12.48 -17.08 36.60
CA GLN A 178 11.69 -17.75 37.63
C GLN A 178 11.84 -17.02 38.94
N GLN A 179 10.72 -16.82 39.62
CA GLN A 179 10.68 -16.15 40.91
C GLN A 179 10.56 -17.15 42.05
N PHE A 180 11.47 -17.08 42.97
CA PHE A 180 11.55 -17.95 44.15
C PHE A 180 11.14 -17.24 45.43
N SER A 181 10.55 -18.01 46.33
CA SER A 181 10.20 -17.62 47.70
C SER A 181 11.13 -18.38 48.65
N PRO A 182 12.32 -17.83 48.99
CA PRO A 182 13.27 -18.47 49.91
C PRO A 182 12.68 -18.69 51.28
N ASP A 183 13.02 -19.79 51.92
CA ASP A 183 12.61 -20.14 53.28
C ASP A 183 13.59 -19.62 54.37
N GLY A 184 14.75 -19.10 53.96
CA GLY A 184 15.83 -18.63 54.82
C GLY A 184 16.77 -19.74 55.29
N THR A 185 16.63 -20.97 54.83
CA THR A 185 17.42 -22.13 55.25
C THR A 185 18.04 -22.89 54.10
N ALA A 186 17.32 -23.01 52.99
CA ALA A 186 17.78 -23.72 51.79
C ALA A 186 18.83 -22.92 51.02
N THR A 187 19.86 -23.62 50.57
CA THR A 187 20.93 -23.07 49.68
C THR A 187 20.81 -23.57 48.24
N GLU A 188 20.03 -24.63 47.97
CA GLU A 188 19.82 -25.16 46.64
C GLU A 188 18.45 -24.77 46.13
N PHE A 189 18.41 -24.25 44.87
CA PHE A 189 17.22 -23.78 44.19
C PHE A 189 17.05 -24.50 42.88
N MET A 190 15.92 -25.19 42.69
CA MET A 190 15.61 -26.01 41.53
C MET A 190 14.78 -25.22 40.52
N LEU A 191 15.31 -25.06 39.30
CA LEU A 191 14.58 -24.46 38.20
C LEU A 191 13.48 -25.43 37.67
N VAL A 192 12.47 -24.87 36.99
CA VAL A 192 11.40 -25.66 36.35
C VAL A 192 11.90 -26.46 35.16
N GLU A 193 13.12 -26.18 34.68
CA GLU A 193 13.73 -26.84 33.54
C GLU A 193 15.13 -27.36 33.88
N THR A 194 15.48 -28.49 33.28
CA THR A 194 16.79 -29.12 33.33
C THR A 194 17.49 -29.02 31.97
N GLY A 195 18.80 -29.26 31.91
CA GLY A 195 19.57 -29.18 30.66
C GLY A 195 19.53 -27.76 30.08
N ILE A 196 19.76 -26.77 30.92
CA ILE A 196 19.87 -25.36 30.54
C ILE A 196 21.26 -25.07 29.99
N ASP A 197 21.40 -23.99 29.20
CA ASP A 197 22.71 -23.61 28.67
C ASP A 197 23.56 -22.88 29.72
N GLU A 198 22.95 -21.90 30.39
CA GLU A 198 23.62 -21.08 31.40
C GLU A 198 22.62 -20.36 32.30
N VAL A 199 23.05 -19.99 33.50
CA VAL A 199 22.36 -19.01 34.37
C VAL A 199 22.98 -17.64 34.11
N LEU A 200 22.15 -16.68 33.69
CA LEU A 200 22.59 -15.34 33.27
C LEU A 200 22.69 -14.37 34.43
N SER A 201 21.70 -14.38 35.33
CA SER A 201 21.66 -13.51 36.49
C SER A 201 20.84 -14.13 37.64
N VAL A 202 21.18 -13.69 38.84
CA VAL A 202 20.39 -13.89 40.05
C VAL A 202 20.18 -12.52 40.69
N GLU A 203 18.95 -12.14 40.88
CA GLU A 203 18.54 -10.84 41.44
C GLU A 203 17.83 -11.06 42.78
N GLY A 204 17.88 -10.04 43.63
CA GLY A 204 17.20 -10.07 44.94
C GLY A 204 18.03 -10.67 46.11
N THR A 205 19.30 -11.01 45.85
CA THR A 205 20.28 -11.43 46.85
C THR A 205 21.71 -11.13 46.37
N ASP A 206 22.58 -10.75 47.31
CA ASP A 206 24.00 -10.52 47.06
C ASP A 206 24.85 -11.78 47.34
N VAL A 207 24.21 -12.90 47.68
CA VAL A 207 24.92 -14.15 47.99
C VAL A 207 25.50 -14.75 46.69
N THR A 208 26.78 -15.11 46.76
CA THR A 208 27.44 -15.79 45.62
C THR A 208 26.82 -17.15 45.36
N TRP A 209 26.79 -17.53 44.10
CA TRP A 209 26.13 -18.75 43.63
C TRP A 209 26.94 -19.51 42.57
N THR A 210 26.62 -20.77 42.42
CA THR A 210 27.09 -21.65 41.36
C THR A 210 25.91 -22.33 40.69
N ALA A 211 26.04 -22.75 39.42
CA ALA A 211 24.97 -23.40 38.69
C ALA A 211 25.38 -24.81 38.24
N ASP A 212 24.49 -25.77 38.40
CA ASP A 212 24.51 -27.06 37.75
C ASP A 212 23.50 -27.00 36.59
N THR A 213 24.01 -26.76 35.41
CA THR A 213 23.17 -26.55 34.20
C THR A 213 22.45 -27.83 33.78
N ALA A 214 23.08 -29.01 34.00
CA ALA A 214 22.48 -30.30 33.66
C ALA A 214 21.26 -30.61 34.55
N ALA A 215 21.41 -30.35 35.85
CA ALA A 215 20.32 -30.54 36.82
C ALA A 215 19.30 -29.39 36.85
N GLY A 216 19.61 -28.22 36.24
CA GLY A 216 18.80 -27.01 36.38
C GLY A 216 18.76 -26.50 37.82
N LYS A 217 19.92 -26.49 38.50
CA LYS A 217 20.03 -26.15 39.93
C LYS A 217 21.00 -24.98 40.14
N VAL A 218 20.61 -24.05 41.01
CA VAL A 218 21.47 -22.95 41.49
C VAL A 218 21.75 -23.19 42.98
N THR A 219 23.03 -23.20 43.34
CA THR A 219 23.47 -23.39 44.73
C THR A 219 24.11 -22.11 45.24
N PHE A 220 23.57 -21.57 46.30
CA PHE A 220 24.05 -20.37 47.00
C PHE A 220 25.10 -20.74 48.08
N ALA A 221 26.08 -19.87 48.27
CA ALA A 221 27.10 -20.06 49.33
C ALA A 221 26.51 -20.00 50.76
N SER A 222 25.41 -19.28 50.94
CA SER A 222 24.59 -19.26 52.16
C SER A 222 23.13 -19.07 51.77
N ALA A 223 22.20 -19.44 52.66
CA ALA A 223 20.78 -19.32 52.38
C ALA A 223 20.37 -17.85 52.16
N PRO A 224 19.69 -17.51 51.04
CA PRO A 224 19.06 -16.20 50.88
C PRO A 224 18.00 -15.94 51.96
N ALA A 225 17.81 -14.64 52.30
CA ALA A 225 16.83 -14.24 53.30
C ALA A 225 15.41 -14.69 52.91
N LYS A 226 14.64 -15.12 53.91
CA LYS A 226 13.24 -15.56 53.71
C LYS A 226 12.42 -14.42 53.11
N GLY A 227 11.64 -14.75 52.09
CA GLY A 227 10.75 -13.80 51.42
C GLY A 227 9.84 -14.45 50.40
N THR A 228 8.87 -13.68 49.91
CA THR A 228 7.96 -14.14 48.83
C THR A 228 8.37 -13.52 47.53
N ASN A 229 8.73 -14.34 46.53
CA ASN A 229 9.20 -13.91 45.21
C ASN A 229 10.37 -12.91 45.24
N THR A 230 11.25 -13.02 46.26
CA THR A 230 12.35 -12.08 46.48
C THR A 230 13.60 -12.40 45.69
N VAL A 231 13.77 -13.64 45.21
CA VAL A 231 14.89 -14.05 44.37
C VAL A 231 14.38 -14.36 42.98
N THR A 232 14.96 -13.72 41.98
CA THR A 232 14.67 -13.99 40.58
C THR A 232 15.90 -14.56 39.88
N ILE A 233 15.79 -15.73 39.31
CA ILE A 233 16.86 -16.39 38.54
C ILE A 233 16.51 -16.30 37.07
N THR A 234 17.44 -15.80 36.26
CA THR A 234 17.36 -15.75 34.79
C THR A 234 18.33 -16.74 34.19
N TRP A 235 17.84 -17.58 33.30
CA TRP A 235 18.67 -18.54 32.57
C TRP A 235 18.33 -18.57 31.09
N ARG A 236 19.17 -19.22 30.31
CA ARG A 236 18.94 -19.48 28.89
C ARG A 236 18.85 -20.97 28.62
N LYS A 237 17.95 -21.34 27.71
CA LYS A 237 17.85 -22.68 27.13
C LYS A 237 17.48 -22.57 25.66
N GLY A 238 18.46 -22.86 24.77
CA GLY A 238 18.33 -22.66 23.33
C GLY A 238 18.17 -21.20 22.93
N ASP A 239 17.60 -20.99 21.78
CA ASP A 239 17.31 -19.69 21.16
C ASP A 239 15.82 -19.35 21.08
N GLY A 240 14.98 -20.17 21.75
CA GLY A 240 13.54 -20.12 21.55
C GLY A 240 13.12 -20.85 20.27
N ASN A 241 12.41 -20.19 19.41
CA ASN A 241 12.15 -20.55 18.01
C ASN A 241 12.16 -19.25 17.19
N ARG A 242 13.32 -18.53 17.27
CA ARG A 242 13.46 -17.20 16.70
C ARG A 242 13.13 -17.18 15.20
N SER A 243 13.55 -18.20 14.46
CA SER A 243 13.26 -18.33 13.03
C SER A 243 11.76 -18.37 12.72
N GLY A 244 10.93 -18.89 13.63
CA GLY A 244 9.47 -18.87 13.49
C GLY A 244 8.84 -17.48 13.62
N VAL A 245 9.63 -16.45 13.99
CA VAL A 245 9.21 -15.05 14.00
C VAL A 245 9.93 -14.25 12.92
N THR A 246 11.25 -14.42 12.80
CA THR A 246 12.07 -13.63 11.86
C THR A 246 11.81 -13.97 10.39
N ALA A 247 11.29 -15.16 10.08
CA ALA A 247 10.86 -15.55 8.74
C ALA A 247 9.56 -14.85 8.27
N MET A 248 8.83 -14.23 9.19
CA MET A 248 7.61 -13.51 8.86
C MET A 248 7.92 -12.24 8.08
N ARG A 249 7.03 -11.86 7.17
CA ARG A 249 7.24 -10.73 6.26
C ARG A 249 6.27 -9.59 6.46
N PHE A 250 5.13 -9.82 7.09
CA PHE A 250 4.06 -8.85 7.22
C PHE A 250 3.48 -8.88 8.62
N ALA A 251 2.86 -7.77 9.01
CA ALA A 251 2.17 -7.65 10.28
C ALA A 251 0.78 -7.04 10.10
N GLU A 252 -0.15 -7.44 10.98
CA GLU A 252 -1.46 -6.81 11.13
C GLU A 252 -1.79 -6.65 12.61
N LEU A 253 -2.42 -5.52 12.95
CA LEU A 253 -2.83 -5.22 14.32
C LEU A 253 -4.30 -5.55 14.50
N TYR A 254 -4.62 -6.41 15.46
CA TYR A 254 -5.98 -6.82 15.71
C TYR A 254 -6.30 -6.90 17.20
N ASN A 255 -7.53 -6.60 17.52
CA ASN A 255 -8.21 -6.53 18.79
C ASN A 255 -8.33 -5.10 19.35
N GLY A 256 -8.92 -4.96 20.54
CA GLY A 256 -9.27 -3.68 21.15
C GLY A 256 -8.09 -2.86 21.68
N ALA A 257 -8.38 -1.67 22.19
CA ALA A 257 -7.34 -0.73 22.62
C ALA A 257 -6.50 -1.22 23.81
N SER A 258 -7.05 -2.08 24.68
CA SER A 258 -6.36 -2.59 25.88
C SER A 258 -5.75 -3.98 25.70
N ASP A 259 -6.05 -4.67 24.61
CA ASP A 259 -5.57 -6.03 24.33
C ASP A 259 -5.23 -6.20 22.85
N SER A 260 -4.59 -5.20 22.25
CA SER A 260 -4.13 -5.26 20.86
C SER A 260 -3.01 -6.28 20.72
N ARG A 261 -3.12 -7.12 19.68
CA ARG A 261 -2.11 -8.10 19.33
C ARG A 261 -1.49 -7.77 17.99
N VAL A 262 -0.21 -8.04 17.87
CA VAL A 262 0.51 -8.01 16.61
C VAL A 262 0.49 -9.42 16.02
N PHE A 263 -0.14 -9.59 14.87
CA PHE A 263 -0.10 -10.81 14.08
C PHE A 263 1.00 -10.70 13.04
N LEU A 264 1.91 -11.68 13.02
CA LEU A 264 2.95 -11.78 12.01
C LEU A 264 2.65 -12.97 11.09
N TYR A 265 2.81 -12.79 9.79
CA TYR A 265 2.51 -13.79 8.78
C TYR A 265 3.40 -13.65 7.54
N GLY A 266 3.27 -14.58 6.58
CA GLY A 266 3.94 -14.50 5.28
C GLY A 266 5.27 -15.26 5.20
N ASP A 267 5.47 -16.27 6.04
CA ASP A 267 6.61 -17.19 6.00
C ASP A 267 6.44 -18.31 4.94
N GLY A 268 5.36 -18.28 4.15
CA GLY A 268 5.03 -19.30 3.17
C GLY A 268 4.16 -20.44 3.73
N THR A 269 3.69 -20.33 4.97
CA THR A 269 2.81 -21.32 5.60
C THR A 269 1.37 -20.82 5.75
N ASN A 270 0.47 -21.69 6.21
CA ASN A 270 -0.90 -21.33 6.58
C ASN A 270 -1.03 -20.84 8.03
N GLN A 271 0.08 -20.45 8.66
CA GLN A 271 0.12 -20.04 10.05
C GLN A 271 0.47 -18.57 10.19
N ALA A 272 -0.05 -17.96 11.26
CA ALA A 272 0.37 -16.68 11.76
C ALA A 272 0.72 -16.82 13.25
N VAL A 273 1.75 -16.12 13.70
CA VAL A 273 2.06 -16.00 15.12
C VAL A 273 1.51 -14.68 15.65
N TYR A 274 1.02 -14.67 16.90
CA TYR A 274 0.52 -13.44 17.50
C TYR A 274 1.15 -13.15 18.85
N SER A 275 1.31 -11.86 19.14
CA SER A 275 1.99 -11.40 20.33
C SER A 275 1.20 -11.67 21.62
N GLY A 276 1.91 -11.78 22.74
CA GLY A 276 1.39 -11.82 24.09
C GLY A 276 1.24 -10.44 24.72
N LEU A 277 0.83 -10.42 25.98
CA LEU A 277 0.93 -9.26 26.87
C LEU A 277 2.16 -9.45 27.76
N ASP A 278 2.81 -8.35 28.15
CA ASP A 278 3.89 -8.40 29.14
C ASP A 278 3.37 -8.70 30.55
N SER A 279 4.26 -8.80 31.53
CA SER A 279 3.89 -9.09 32.93
C SER A 279 3.01 -8.01 33.58
N ALA A 280 2.96 -6.80 33.00
CA ALA A 280 2.07 -5.72 33.43
C ALA A 280 0.71 -5.77 32.71
N GLY A 281 0.49 -6.75 31.81
CA GLY A 281 -0.71 -6.87 31.01
C GLY A 281 -0.76 -5.92 29.82
N SER A 282 0.39 -5.32 29.42
CA SER A 282 0.46 -4.37 28.30
C SER A 282 0.75 -5.08 26.98
N PRO A 283 0.13 -4.64 25.88
CA PRO A 283 0.45 -5.16 24.55
C PRO A 283 1.90 -4.88 24.16
N THR A 284 2.59 -5.90 23.62
CA THR A 284 3.97 -5.79 23.18
C THR A 284 4.17 -6.53 21.86
N ALA A 285 5.08 -6.04 21.01
CA ALA A 285 5.51 -6.70 19.79
C ALA A 285 6.86 -7.45 19.99
N GLU A 286 7.30 -7.66 21.23
CA GLU A 286 8.55 -8.31 21.59
C GLU A 286 8.35 -9.64 22.32
N TYR A 287 7.08 -10.06 22.48
CA TYR A 287 6.72 -11.32 23.13
C TYR A 287 5.78 -12.12 22.24
N PHE A 288 6.28 -13.22 21.70
CA PHE A 288 5.52 -14.19 20.91
C PHE A 288 5.56 -15.55 21.65
N PRO A 289 4.57 -15.80 22.52
CA PRO A 289 4.46 -17.08 23.21
C PRO A 289 4.48 -18.26 22.24
N ASP A 290 5.11 -19.36 22.62
CA ASP A 290 5.27 -20.55 21.77
C ASP A 290 3.94 -21.14 21.30
N LEU A 291 2.90 -21.05 22.11
CA LEU A 291 1.55 -21.52 21.81
C LEU A 291 0.68 -20.51 21.05
N ASN A 292 1.12 -19.26 20.90
CA ASN A 292 0.37 -18.22 20.21
C ASN A 292 0.54 -18.36 18.68
N VAL A 293 -0.07 -19.41 18.13
CA VAL A 293 -0.08 -19.70 16.70
C VAL A 293 -1.54 -19.85 16.25
N MET A 294 -1.89 -19.17 15.18
CA MET A 294 -3.17 -19.28 14.50
C MET A 294 -2.97 -20.01 13.17
N ALA A 295 -3.49 -21.21 13.03
CA ALA A 295 -3.54 -21.95 11.77
C ALA A 295 -4.88 -21.67 11.06
N VAL A 296 -4.81 -21.33 9.78
CA VAL A 296 -5.99 -21.04 8.95
C VAL A 296 -6.26 -22.21 8.04
N ASP A 297 -7.33 -22.93 8.32
CA ASP A 297 -7.76 -24.21 7.73
C ASP A 297 -6.73 -25.35 7.77
N SER A 298 -7.08 -26.50 7.18
CA SER A 298 -6.22 -27.68 7.09
C SER A 298 -5.37 -27.75 5.80
N ALA A 299 -5.60 -26.84 4.84
CA ALA A 299 -4.82 -26.78 3.61
C ALA A 299 -3.53 -26.00 3.84
N ASN A 300 -2.39 -26.54 3.41
CA ASN A 300 -1.08 -25.92 3.56
C ASN A 300 -0.83 -24.78 2.55
N THR A 301 -1.87 -24.07 2.14
CA THR A 301 -1.74 -22.89 1.28
C THR A 301 -1.38 -21.67 2.12
N PRO A 302 -0.39 -20.86 1.69
CA PRO A 302 0.10 -19.74 2.48
C PRO A 302 -0.95 -18.68 2.76
N ILE A 303 -0.84 -18.05 3.94
CA ILE A 303 -1.49 -16.77 4.21
C ILE A 303 -0.76 -15.69 3.41
N THR A 304 -1.50 -14.98 2.57
CA THR A 304 -0.94 -13.93 1.70
C THR A 304 -1.20 -12.53 2.24
N ALA A 305 -2.34 -12.29 2.88
CA ALA A 305 -2.65 -10.98 3.44
C ALA A 305 -3.58 -11.10 4.64
N MET A 306 -3.48 -10.13 5.54
CA MET A 306 -4.41 -9.90 6.63
C MET A 306 -4.80 -8.43 6.65
N ILE A 307 -6.04 -8.13 7.06
CA ILE A 307 -6.49 -6.76 7.27
C ILE A 307 -7.62 -6.72 8.28
N ARG A 308 -7.54 -5.77 9.20
CA ARG A 308 -8.64 -5.51 10.13
C ARG A 308 -9.80 -4.84 9.40
N HIS A 309 -11.01 -5.36 9.63
CA HIS A 309 -12.25 -4.79 9.09
C HIS A 309 -13.32 -4.79 10.18
N TYR A 310 -13.57 -3.63 10.75
CA TYR A 310 -14.43 -3.41 11.93
C TYR A 310 -13.97 -4.26 13.15
N ASP A 311 -14.82 -5.17 13.62
CA ASP A 311 -14.58 -6.07 14.75
C ASP A 311 -13.90 -7.40 14.37
N ARG A 312 -13.61 -7.61 13.08
CA ARG A 312 -13.00 -8.83 12.53
C ARG A 312 -11.66 -8.52 11.89
N MET A 313 -10.87 -9.57 11.76
CA MET A 313 -9.71 -9.57 10.88
C MET A 313 -9.99 -10.50 9.70
N LEU A 314 -9.89 -9.99 8.48
CA LEU A 314 -9.94 -10.80 7.29
C LEU A 314 -8.56 -11.39 7.01
N VAL A 315 -8.53 -12.68 6.76
CA VAL A 315 -7.31 -13.42 6.45
C VAL A 315 -7.45 -14.00 5.06
N PHE A 316 -6.51 -13.64 4.19
CA PHE A 316 -6.53 -14.05 2.79
C PHE A 316 -5.43 -15.07 2.49
N LYS A 317 -5.78 -16.02 1.65
CA LYS A 317 -4.88 -16.87 0.88
C LYS A 317 -4.99 -16.49 -0.59
N THR A 318 -4.21 -17.07 -1.47
CA THR A 318 -4.26 -16.73 -2.89
C THR A 318 -5.67 -16.87 -3.48
N GLY A 319 -6.41 -17.93 -3.14
CA GLY A 319 -7.74 -18.20 -3.71
C GLY A 319 -8.85 -18.39 -2.66
N SER A 320 -8.69 -17.89 -1.45
CA SER A 320 -9.72 -17.98 -0.42
C SER A 320 -9.59 -16.88 0.63
N ALA A 321 -10.67 -16.62 1.35
CA ALA A 321 -10.72 -15.65 2.43
C ALA A 321 -11.42 -16.25 3.66
N TYR A 322 -10.97 -15.81 4.82
CA TYR A 322 -11.46 -16.23 6.13
C TYR A 322 -11.72 -15.00 6.99
N ALA A 323 -12.70 -15.09 7.87
CA ALA A 323 -12.92 -14.13 8.94
C ALA A 323 -12.36 -14.68 10.24
N CYS A 324 -11.52 -13.92 10.90
CA CYS A 324 -10.99 -14.19 12.23
C CYS A 324 -11.69 -13.31 13.24
N GLN A 325 -12.18 -13.91 14.32
CA GLN A 325 -12.83 -13.20 15.41
C GLN A 325 -12.12 -13.48 16.72
N TYR A 326 -11.99 -12.43 17.53
CA TYR A 326 -11.49 -12.53 18.89
C TYR A 326 -12.56 -13.08 19.84
N SER A 327 -12.12 -13.90 20.77
CA SER A 327 -12.90 -14.35 21.89
C SER A 327 -12.00 -14.53 23.10
N THR A 328 -12.56 -14.64 24.27
CA THR A 328 -11.86 -15.02 25.50
C THR A 328 -12.22 -16.43 25.89
N VAL A 329 -11.23 -17.21 26.28
CA VAL A 329 -11.40 -18.57 26.80
C VAL A 329 -10.86 -18.63 28.21
N THR A 330 -11.60 -19.27 29.11
CA THR A 330 -11.14 -19.57 30.46
C THR A 330 -10.38 -20.87 30.44
N LEU A 331 -9.10 -20.84 30.82
CA LEU A 331 -8.27 -22.04 30.96
C LEU A 331 -8.72 -22.88 32.18
N ALA A 332 -8.24 -24.12 32.25
CA ALA A 332 -8.56 -25.02 33.37
C ALA A 332 -8.14 -24.51 34.75
N ASP A 333 -7.17 -23.60 34.80
CA ASP A 333 -6.68 -22.92 35.98
C ASP A 333 -7.47 -21.63 36.33
N GLY A 334 -8.54 -21.31 35.60
CA GLY A 334 -9.40 -20.15 35.81
C GLY A 334 -8.89 -18.84 35.16
N ARG A 335 -7.72 -18.86 34.50
CA ARG A 335 -7.20 -17.67 33.79
C ARG A 335 -7.95 -17.45 32.47
N LEU A 336 -8.21 -16.19 32.15
CA LEU A 336 -8.72 -15.79 30.83
C LEU A 336 -7.56 -15.61 29.85
N THR A 337 -7.70 -16.19 28.68
CA THR A 337 -6.73 -15.98 27.57
C THR A 337 -7.45 -15.58 26.28
N ALA A 338 -6.73 -14.88 25.42
CA ALA A 338 -7.21 -14.55 24.08
C ALA A 338 -7.27 -15.82 23.22
N ALA A 339 -8.34 -15.98 22.48
CA ALA A 339 -8.50 -17.01 21.46
C ALA A 339 -8.99 -16.37 20.15
N PHE A 340 -8.50 -16.90 19.04
CA PHE A 340 -8.82 -16.38 17.70
C PHE A 340 -9.39 -17.54 16.86
N TYR A 341 -10.63 -17.36 16.44
CA TYR A 341 -11.37 -18.36 15.68
C TYR A 341 -11.52 -17.92 14.24
N THR A 342 -11.12 -18.76 13.30
CA THR A 342 -11.27 -18.52 11.88
C THR A 342 -12.48 -19.27 11.31
N SER A 343 -13.24 -18.60 10.47
CA SER A 343 -14.35 -19.17 9.69
C SER A 343 -14.18 -18.87 8.22
N SER A 344 -14.56 -19.81 7.35
CA SER A 344 -14.48 -19.60 5.90
C SER A 344 -15.46 -18.50 5.48
N LEU A 345 -14.96 -17.51 4.74
CA LEU A 345 -15.73 -16.37 4.21
C LEU A 345 -15.97 -16.51 2.71
N ASN A 346 -14.92 -16.87 1.95
CA ASN A 346 -15.01 -17.08 0.51
C ASN A 346 -14.01 -18.18 0.12
N ARG A 347 -14.41 -19.06 -0.82
CA ARG A 347 -13.59 -20.22 -1.24
C ARG A 347 -12.99 -20.09 -2.64
N GLU A 348 -13.24 -18.98 -3.32
CA GLU A 348 -12.82 -18.77 -4.71
C GLU A 348 -12.01 -17.48 -4.90
N ILE A 349 -12.21 -16.49 -4.02
CA ILE A 349 -11.57 -15.18 -4.12
C ILE A 349 -10.71 -14.96 -2.87
N GLY A 350 -9.49 -14.50 -3.07
CA GLY A 350 -8.54 -14.21 -2.02
C GLY A 350 -7.69 -12.97 -2.33
N CYS A 351 -6.40 -13.04 -2.02
CA CYS A 351 -5.41 -12.01 -2.34
C CYS A 351 -4.15 -12.67 -2.95
N ALA A 352 -3.87 -12.41 -4.21
CA ALA A 352 -2.69 -12.94 -4.88
C ALA A 352 -1.42 -12.15 -4.55
N ALA A 353 -1.55 -10.87 -4.20
CA ALA A 353 -0.44 -9.97 -3.88
C ALA A 353 -0.13 -10.03 -2.37
N PRO A 354 1.03 -10.58 -1.95
CA PRO A 354 1.36 -10.72 -0.54
C PRO A 354 1.47 -9.37 0.18
N GLY A 355 0.80 -9.24 1.34
CA GLY A 355 0.80 -8.02 2.14
C GLY A 355 0.01 -6.84 1.53
N GLN A 356 -0.74 -7.06 0.45
CA GLN A 356 -1.38 -5.98 -0.32
C GLN A 356 -2.91 -5.93 -0.19
N ALA A 357 -3.49 -6.43 0.90
CA ALA A 357 -4.83 -6.02 1.28
C ALA A 357 -4.80 -4.58 1.82
N ARG A 358 -5.68 -3.71 1.32
CA ARG A 358 -5.76 -2.30 1.74
C ARG A 358 -7.19 -1.94 2.11
N LEU A 359 -7.33 -1.13 3.15
CA LEU A 359 -8.61 -0.55 3.51
C LEU A 359 -8.80 0.73 2.68
N VAL A 360 -9.83 0.77 1.86
CA VAL A 360 -10.18 1.91 1.01
C VAL A 360 -11.62 2.26 1.28
N ASP A 361 -11.89 3.47 1.74
CA ASP A 361 -13.24 3.91 2.14
C ASP A 361 -13.93 2.90 3.08
N ASN A 362 -13.19 2.45 4.11
CA ASN A 362 -13.59 1.42 5.08
C ASN A 362 -13.86 0.00 4.53
N ASN A 363 -13.67 -0.25 3.25
CA ASN A 363 -13.80 -1.57 2.67
C ASN A 363 -12.43 -2.14 2.27
N PRO A 364 -12.09 -3.37 2.67
CA PRO A 364 -10.88 -4.00 2.21
C PRO A 364 -10.90 -4.22 0.70
N ARG A 365 -9.75 -3.96 0.04
CA ARG A 365 -9.52 -4.30 -1.35
C ARG A 365 -8.39 -5.28 -1.49
N THR A 366 -8.56 -6.26 -2.38
CA THR A 366 -7.56 -7.29 -2.69
C THR A 366 -7.42 -7.48 -4.18
N LEU A 367 -6.27 -8.03 -4.57
CA LEU A 367 -5.98 -8.41 -5.95
C LEU A 367 -6.11 -9.93 -6.09
N HIS A 368 -6.95 -10.39 -7.00
CA HIS A 368 -7.13 -11.83 -7.23
C HIS A 368 -7.43 -12.12 -8.71
N GLY A 369 -6.81 -13.17 -9.26
CA GLY A 369 -6.98 -13.54 -10.65
C GLY A 369 -6.54 -12.38 -11.57
N ARG A 370 -7.51 -11.80 -12.29
CA ARG A 370 -7.32 -10.63 -13.17
C ARG A 370 -8.16 -9.44 -12.71
N GLY A 371 -8.34 -9.30 -11.40
CA GLY A 371 -9.26 -8.31 -10.87
C GLY A 371 -8.86 -7.70 -9.55
N VAL A 372 -9.41 -6.52 -9.32
CA VAL A 372 -9.47 -5.83 -8.03
C VAL A 372 -10.82 -6.11 -7.42
N TYR A 373 -10.84 -6.60 -6.18
CA TYR A 373 -12.05 -6.95 -5.45
C TYR A 373 -12.19 -6.12 -4.20
N GLU A 374 -13.40 -5.64 -3.95
CA GLU A 374 -13.80 -4.94 -2.73
C GLU A 374 -14.62 -5.87 -1.86
N TRP A 375 -14.32 -5.88 -0.55
CA TRP A 375 -14.98 -6.70 0.45
C TRP A 375 -15.93 -5.84 1.28
N ALA A 376 -17.24 -6.04 1.12
CA ALA A 376 -18.26 -5.34 1.85
C ALA A 376 -18.89 -6.24 2.92
N LEU A 377 -19.15 -5.69 4.10
CA LEU A 377 -19.99 -6.35 5.10
C LEU A 377 -21.46 -6.25 4.67
N THR A 378 -22.01 -7.36 4.20
CA THR A 378 -23.46 -7.44 3.97
C THR A 378 -24.16 -7.90 5.25
N VAL A 379 -24.79 -6.97 5.95
CA VAL A 379 -25.47 -7.22 7.24
C VAL A 379 -26.70 -8.14 7.11
N ASN A 380 -27.20 -8.37 5.90
CA ASN A 380 -28.49 -9.02 5.67
C ASN A 380 -28.49 -10.23 4.74
N SER A 381 -27.34 -10.82 4.40
CA SER A 381 -27.36 -12.03 3.56
C SER A 381 -27.16 -13.29 4.41
N THR A 382 -28.16 -14.16 4.38
CA THR A 382 -28.06 -15.53 4.84
C THR A 382 -27.14 -16.39 3.96
N ARG A 383 -26.49 -15.80 2.96
CA ARG A 383 -25.53 -16.42 2.05
C ARG A 383 -24.30 -15.52 1.90
N ASP A 384 -23.20 -15.95 2.44
CA ASP A 384 -21.89 -15.26 2.42
C ASP A 384 -21.24 -15.23 1.01
N GLU A 385 -21.90 -15.71 0.00
CA GLU A 385 -21.37 -15.91 -1.37
C GLU A 385 -21.17 -14.61 -2.18
N ARG A 386 -21.60 -13.44 -1.66
CA ARG A 386 -21.49 -12.14 -2.36
C ARG A 386 -20.75 -11.08 -1.58
N ASN A 387 -19.85 -11.46 -0.73
CA ASN A 387 -19.07 -10.53 0.08
C ASN A 387 -17.90 -9.87 -0.66
N ALA A 388 -17.55 -10.33 -1.86
CA ALA A 388 -16.53 -9.75 -2.72
C ALA A 388 -17.16 -9.22 -4.01
N LYS A 389 -16.95 -7.93 -4.31
CA LYS A 389 -17.39 -7.28 -5.54
C LYS A 389 -16.18 -6.96 -6.40
N ARG A 390 -16.18 -7.39 -7.66
CA ARG A 390 -15.16 -7.00 -8.63
C ARG A 390 -15.38 -5.53 -9.04
N LEU A 391 -14.30 -4.75 -9.05
CA LEU A 391 -14.30 -3.33 -9.42
C LEU A 391 -13.70 -3.08 -10.80
N SER A 392 -12.87 -3.99 -11.29
CA SER A 392 -11.96 -3.76 -12.41
C SER A 392 -12.40 -4.38 -13.74
N ASP A 393 -13.71 -4.60 -13.94
CA ASP A 393 -14.23 -5.21 -15.17
C ASP A 393 -13.85 -4.42 -16.43
N ARG A 394 -13.70 -3.10 -16.30
CA ARG A 394 -13.37 -2.20 -17.43
C ARG A 394 -11.89 -2.21 -17.81
N VAL A 395 -11.01 -2.77 -16.99
CA VAL A 395 -9.55 -2.70 -17.13
C VAL A 395 -8.88 -4.07 -16.98
N GLU A 396 -9.61 -5.12 -17.32
CA GLU A 396 -9.13 -6.50 -17.21
C GLU A 396 -7.94 -6.77 -18.13
N ALA A 397 -7.91 -6.16 -19.32
CA ALA A 397 -6.83 -6.37 -20.29
C ALA A 397 -5.49 -5.87 -19.71
N THR A 398 -5.44 -4.64 -19.20
CA THR A 398 -4.24 -4.11 -18.54
C THR A 398 -3.84 -4.94 -17.32
N LEU A 399 -4.80 -5.37 -16.48
CA LEU A 399 -4.51 -6.21 -15.30
C LEU A 399 -3.97 -7.60 -15.66
N THR A 400 -4.30 -8.11 -16.84
CA THR A 400 -3.77 -9.39 -17.33
C THR A 400 -2.25 -9.33 -17.53
N ASP A 401 -1.71 -8.16 -17.86
CA ASP A 401 -0.28 -7.94 -18.07
C ASP A 401 0.49 -7.67 -16.76
N PHE A 402 -0.21 -7.60 -15.63
CA PHE A 402 0.42 -7.42 -14.32
C PHE A 402 0.61 -8.78 -13.65
N ASP A 403 1.83 -9.07 -13.20
CA ASP A 403 2.04 -10.15 -12.23
C ASP A 403 1.60 -9.66 -10.85
N LEU A 404 0.39 -10.06 -10.46
CA LEU A 404 -0.20 -9.63 -9.20
C LEU A 404 0.58 -10.12 -7.97
N THR A 405 1.42 -11.14 -8.08
CA THR A 405 2.26 -11.62 -6.97
C THR A 405 3.37 -10.62 -6.62
N GLY A 406 3.81 -9.84 -7.59
CA GLY A 406 4.77 -8.74 -7.43
C GLY A 406 4.13 -7.34 -7.35
N ALA A 407 2.80 -7.25 -7.46
CA ALA A 407 2.10 -5.98 -7.42
C ALA A 407 2.10 -5.38 -6.00
N ARG A 408 2.05 -4.05 -5.96
CA ARG A 408 1.92 -3.27 -4.72
C ARG A 408 0.70 -2.38 -4.80
N THR A 409 0.14 -2.04 -3.66
CA THR A 409 -1.05 -1.20 -3.60
C THR A 409 -0.85 -0.03 -2.67
N PHE A 410 -1.47 1.08 -2.99
CA PHE A 410 -1.48 2.29 -2.18
C PHE A 410 -2.85 2.97 -2.28
N ASP A 411 -3.31 3.54 -1.16
CA ASP A 411 -4.52 4.36 -1.11
C ASP A 411 -4.12 5.82 -0.82
N ASP A 412 -4.44 6.71 -1.74
CA ASP A 412 -4.36 8.17 -1.55
C ASP A 412 -5.76 8.66 -1.16
N GLU A 413 -6.03 8.70 0.14
CA GLU A 413 -7.30 9.18 0.68
C GLU A 413 -7.59 10.63 0.27
N GLY A 414 -6.55 11.47 0.22
CA GLY A 414 -6.67 12.89 -0.10
C GLY A 414 -7.20 13.13 -1.51
N ARG A 415 -6.75 12.33 -2.47
CA ARG A 415 -7.20 12.39 -3.87
C ARG A 415 -8.29 11.39 -4.19
N GLN A 416 -8.61 10.49 -3.27
CA GLN A 416 -9.52 9.36 -3.45
C GLN A 416 -9.10 8.44 -4.62
N GLU A 417 -7.82 8.10 -4.64
CA GLU A 417 -7.19 7.30 -5.69
C GLU A 417 -6.53 6.04 -5.11
N TYR A 418 -6.97 4.88 -5.57
CA TYR A 418 -6.37 3.60 -5.22
C TYR A 418 -5.46 3.14 -6.35
N TYR A 419 -4.19 2.92 -6.02
CA TYR A 419 -3.13 2.55 -6.96
C TYR A 419 -2.86 1.05 -6.90
N VAL A 420 -2.74 0.42 -8.06
CA VAL A 420 -2.16 -0.91 -8.27
C VAL A 420 -0.89 -0.72 -9.08
N LEU A 421 0.26 -0.99 -8.47
CA LEU A 421 1.60 -0.69 -8.97
C LEU A 421 2.30 -1.99 -9.38
N TYR A 422 2.89 -2.03 -10.57
CA TYR A 422 3.69 -3.15 -11.04
C TYR A 422 4.80 -2.69 -12.00
N GLY A 423 6.05 -2.95 -11.63
CA GLY A 423 7.20 -2.47 -12.40
C GLY A 423 7.27 -0.94 -12.43
N ASP A 424 7.21 -0.37 -13.63
CA ASP A 424 7.14 1.06 -13.89
C ASP A 424 5.74 1.53 -14.33
N ARG A 425 4.71 0.76 -14.01
CA ARG A 425 3.32 0.99 -14.40
C ARG A 425 2.41 1.09 -13.20
N ALA A 426 1.33 1.87 -13.34
CA ALA A 426 0.27 1.93 -12.35
C ALA A 426 -1.10 1.92 -13.00
N LEU A 427 -2.02 1.14 -12.45
CA LEU A 427 -3.44 1.23 -12.72
C LEU A 427 -4.10 1.93 -11.53
N VAL A 428 -4.84 3.00 -11.79
CA VAL A 428 -5.40 3.86 -10.74
C VAL A 428 -6.91 3.87 -10.82
N HIS A 429 -7.55 3.58 -9.69
CA HIS A 429 -9.00 3.71 -9.50
C HIS A 429 -9.30 4.96 -8.70
N ASN A 430 -9.89 5.96 -9.36
CA ASN A 430 -10.49 7.08 -8.65
C ASN A 430 -11.88 6.67 -8.17
N TYR A 431 -12.00 6.42 -6.86
CA TYR A 431 -13.24 5.91 -6.28
C TYR A 431 -14.27 7.00 -5.95
N ALA A 432 -13.91 8.30 -6.10
CA ALA A 432 -14.88 9.39 -5.99
C ALA A 432 -15.88 9.41 -7.16
N ASN A 433 -15.44 9.02 -8.35
CA ASN A 433 -16.26 9.03 -9.57
C ASN A 433 -16.25 7.70 -10.34
N ASP A 434 -15.74 6.64 -9.74
CA ASP A 434 -15.65 5.27 -10.28
C ASP A 434 -15.01 5.23 -11.66
N THR A 435 -13.83 5.84 -11.80
CA THR A 435 -13.07 5.88 -13.05
C THR A 435 -11.72 5.24 -12.91
N TRP A 436 -11.28 4.56 -14.00
CA TRP A 436 -9.96 3.94 -14.09
C TRP A 436 -9.09 4.69 -15.07
N TYR A 437 -7.77 4.76 -14.79
CA TYR A 437 -6.76 5.28 -15.71
C TYR A 437 -5.41 4.62 -15.47
N TYR A 438 -4.55 4.70 -16.47
CA TYR A 438 -3.29 3.99 -16.53
C TYR A 438 -2.12 4.97 -16.60
N TYR A 439 -1.06 4.70 -15.83
CA TYR A 439 0.21 5.41 -15.87
C TYR A 439 1.33 4.48 -16.30
N ASP A 440 2.22 4.95 -17.14
CA ASP A 440 3.50 4.34 -17.46
C ASP A 440 4.66 5.26 -17.09
N HIS A 441 5.90 4.75 -17.18
CA HIS A 441 7.10 5.47 -16.72
C HIS A 441 6.93 5.99 -15.28
N PHE A 442 6.36 5.14 -14.42
CA PHE A 442 6.04 5.46 -13.04
C PHE A 442 6.70 4.43 -12.09
N PRO A 443 8.04 4.53 -11.90
CA PRO A 443 8.87 3.49 -11.27
C PRO A 443 8.74 3.49 -9.74
N VAL A 444 7.56 3.18 -9.24
CA VAL A 444 7.23 3.23 -7.81
C VAL A 444 7.50 1.91 -7.12
N ARG A 445 8.31 1.93 -6.07
CA ARG A 445 8.58 0.78 -5.18
C ARG A 445 7.74 0.80 -3.91
N GLY A 446 7.31 1.97 -3.46
CA GLY A 446 6.45 2.17 -2.31
C GLY A 446 6.07 3.64 -2.23
N MET A 447 4.89 3.93 -1.71
CA MET A 447 4.37 5.29 -1.57
C MET A 447 4.10 5.61 -0.10
N ALA A 448 4.22 6.88 0.25
CA ALA A 448 3.86 7.42 1.54
C ALA A 448 3.29 8.83 1.38
N GLU A 449 2.36 9.19 2.26
CA GLU A 449 1.84 10.54 2.38
C GLU A 449 2.59 11.30 3.48
N VAL A 450 2.99 12.53 3.19
CA VAL A 450 3.63 13.45 4.11
C VAL A 450 2.97 14.82 3.94
N ASP A 451 2.30 15.31 4.97
CA ASP A 451 1.60 16.61 4.97
C ASP A 451 0.63 16.80 3.78
N GLY A 452 -0.07 15.74 3.38
CA GLY A 452 -1.04 15.76 2.27
C GLY A 452 -0.41 15.67 0.87
N GLU A 453 0.90 15.52 0.77
CA GLU A 453 1.64 15.32 -0.47
C GLU A 453 2.16 13.88 -0.58
N ILE A 454 2.23 13.37 -1.79
CA ILE A 454 2.65 11.98 -2.04
C ILE A 454 4.12 11.91 -2.41
N TYR A 455 4.83 11.05 -1.70
CA TYR A 455 6.22 10.71 -1.97
C TYR A 455 6.36 9.22 -2.25
N PHE A 456 7.33 8.86 -3.08
CA PHE A 456 7.56 7.47 -3.40
C PHE A 456 9.03 7.12 -3.56
N GLY A 457 9.36 5.89 -3.21
CA GLY A 457 10.68 5.31 -3.41
C GLY A 457 10.82 4.69 -4.80
N THR A 458 12.02 4.75 -5.36
CA THR A 458 12.33 4.26 -6.71
C THR A 458 13.27 3.04 -6.70
N PRO A 459 13.39 2.31 -7.84
CA PRO A 459 14.36 1.23 -8.00
C PRO A 459 15.82 1.68 -7.92
N ASP A 460 16.11 2.96 -8.10
CA ASP A 460 17.45 3.54 -8.05
C ASP A 460 17.76 4.27 -6.72
N GLY A 461 16.96 4.02 -5.68
CA GLY A 461 17.24 4.47 -4.32
C GLY A 461 16.97 5.94 -4.05
N ARG A 462 16.08 6.56 -4.80
CA ARG A 462 15.67 7.95 -4.62
C ARG A 462 14.27 8.03 -4.02
N ILE A 463 14.00 9.11 -3.29
CA ILE A 463 12.66 9.53 -2.89
C ILE A 463 12.22 10.64 -3.82
N MET A 464 11.10 10.42 -4.49
CA MET A 464 10.49 11.33 -5.44
C MET A 464 9.23 11.96 -4.84
N HIS A 465 8.94 13.19 -5.23
CA HIS A 465 7.71 13.90 -4.89
C HIS A 465 6.77 13.93 -6.08
N LEU A 466 5.57 13.38 -5.94
CA LEU A 466 4.50 13.38 -6.94
C LEU A 466 3.65 14.63 -6.76
N SER A 467 3.87 15.67 -7.57
CA SER A 467 3.16 16.93 -7.44
C SER A 467 2.83 17.56 -8.80
N ARG A 468 1.78 18.37 -8.83
CA ARG A 468 1.44 19.19 -10.00
C ARG A 468 2.41 20.33 -10.28
N ASP A 469 3.31 20.62 -9.38
CA ASP A 469 4.40 21.57 -9.60
C ASP A 469 5.39 21.05 -10.62
N TYR A 470 5.51 19.73 -10.73
CA TYR A 470 6.29 19.06 -11.78
C TYR A 470 5.41 18.79 -13.00
N ARG A 471 5.91 19.17 -14.18
CA ARG A 471 5.26 18.97 -15.48
C ARG A 471 5.96 17.91 -16.30
N ASN A 472 6.90 17.22 -15.69
CA ASN A 472 7.75 16.20 -16.27
C ASN A 472 8.07 15.13 -15.22
N ASP A 473 8.62 14.04 -15.66
CA ASP A 473 9.07 12.92 -14.84
C ASP A 473 10.59 13.01 -14.68
N ASP A 474 11.04 13.75 -13.64
CA ASP A 474 12.46 13.96 -13.38
C ASP A 474 13.21 14.43 -14.64
N LEU A 475 12.71 15.49 -15.26
CA LEU A 475 13.15 16.13 -16.52
C LEU A 475 12.69 15.43 -17.82
N ALA A 476 12.25 14.18 -17.77
CA ALA A 476 11.69 13.49 -18.94
C ALA A 476 10.27 13.98 -19.25
N PRO A 477 9.84 14.11 -20.50
CA PRO A 477 8.47 14.48 -20.83
C PRO A 477 7.48 13.39 -20.41
N ILE A 478 6.27 13.81 -19.98
CA ILE A 478 5.15 12.90 -19.74
C ILE A 478 4.49 12.61 -21.09
N ASP A 479 4.60 11.37 -21.57
CA ASP A 479 3.92 10.91 -22.80
C ASP A 479 2.46 10.57 -22.47
N ALA A 480 1.57 11.55 -22.65
CA ALA A 480 0.16 11.42 -22.34
C ALA A 480 -0.67 11.17 -23.59
N TYR A 481 -1.55 10.18 -23.56
CA TYR A 481 -2.41 9.75 -24.64
C TYR A 481 -3.82 9.44 -24.16
N TRP A 482 -4.83 9.88 -24.88
CA TRP A 482 -6.24 9.57 -24.66
C TRP A 482 -6.93 9.40 -26.02
N GLU A 483 -7.65 8.29 -26.20
CA GLU A 483 -8.40 7.98 -27.41
C GLU A 483 -9.83 7.58 -27.07
N SER A 484 -10.81 8.17 -27.74
CA SER A 484 -12.21 7.78 -27.62
C SER A 484 -12.50 6.45 -28.28
N GLY A 485 -13.58 5.79 -27.93
CA GLY A 485 -14.17 4.76 -28.77
C GLY A 485 -14.62 5.31 -30.15
N SER A 486 -14.97 4.43 -31.04
CA SER A 486 -15.50 4.75 -32.36
C SER A 486 -16.91 5.31 -32.28
N MET A 487 -17.04 6.62 -32.42
CA MET A 487 -18.32 7.34 -32.30
C MET A 487 -19.09 7.31 -33.61
N ASP A 488 -20.29 6.75 -33.60
CA ASP A 488 -21.20 6.65 -34.75
C ASP A 488 -22.24 7.80 -34.84
N PHE A 489 -22.32 8.62 -33.80
CA PHE A 489 -23.29 9.72 -33.64
C PHE A 489 -24.77 9.27 -33.71
N GLY A 490 -25.02 7.99 -33.42
CA GLY A 490 -26.34 7.38 -33.38
C GLY A 490 -26.92 7.01 -34.77
N GLN A 491 -26.12 7.02 -35.83
CA GLN A 491 -26.52 6.63 -37.19
C GLN A 491 -25.30 6.07 -37.94
N ASP A 492 -24.98 4.81 -37.75
CA ASP A 492 -23.83 4.12 -38.36
C ASP A 492 -23.96 3.94 -39.88
N TRP A 493 -25.19 3.84 -40.41
CA TRP A 493 -25.48 3.71 -41.84
C TRP A 493 -25.34 5.02 -42.62
N LYS A 494 -25.16 6.19 -41.94
CA LYS A 494 -25.02 7.48 -42.62
C LYS A 494 -23.58 7.94 -42.69
N ARG A 495 -23.16 8.41 -43.88
CA ARG A 495 -21.92 9.13 -44.05
C ARG A 495 -22.01 10.51 -43.40
N LYS A 496 -20.90 10.95 -42.83
CA LYS A 496 -20.84 12.17 -42.04
C LYS A 496 -19.66 13.04 -42.51
N TYR A 497 -19.75 14.32 -42.11
CA TYR A 497 -18.70 15.31 -42.28
C TYR A 497 -18.54 16.11 -41.01
N SER A 498 -17.30 16.22 -40.51
CA SER A 498 -16.94 17.10 -39.42
C SER A 498 -15.97 18.16 -39.92
N SER A 499 -16.14 19.39 -39.45
CA SER A 499 -15.26 20.51 -39.83
C SER A 499 -14.62 21.21 -38.66
N ASN A 500 -15.27 21.19 -37.53
CA ASN A 500 -14.83 21.91 -36.35
C ASN A 500 -15.01 21.04 -35.09
N VAL A 501 -14.04 21.17 -34.21
CA VAL A 501 -14.10 20.70 -32.82
C VAL A 501 -13.80 21.91 -31.94
N TRP A 502 -14.60 22.15 -30.94
CA TRP A 502 -14.33 23.16 -29.92
C TRP A 502 -13.82 22.45 -28.67
N VAL A 503 -12.65 22.82 -28.21
CA VAL A 503 -12.02 22.28 -27.01
C VAL A 503 -11.98 23.35 -25.94
N SER A 504 -12.63 23.09 -24.82
CA SER A 504 -12.55 23.94 -23.64
C SER A 504 -11.39 23.47 -22.78
N ILE A 505 -10.40 24.33 -22.57
CA ILE A 505 -9.20 24.05 -21.80
C ILE A 505 -9.10 24.98 -20.61
N LYS A 506 -8.67 24.46 -19.46
CA LYS A 506 -8.39 25.25 -18.27
C LYS A 506 -7.11 26.05 -18.48
N PRO A 507 -7.10 27.37 -18.19
CA PRO A 507 -5.87 28.14 -18.26
C PRO A 507 -4.94 27.73 -17.11
N GLU A 508 -3.82 27.14 -17.46
CA GLU A 508 -2.71 26.79 -16.57
C GLU A 508 -1.45 27.48 -17.07
N GLY A 509 -0.34 27.45 -16.34
CA GLY A 509 0.87 28.19 -16.71
C GLY A 509 1.29 28.03 -18.17
N GLN A 510 1.34 26.78 -18.67
CA GLN A 510 1.36 26.42 -20.09
C GLN A 510 0.48 25.19 -20.27
N ALA A 511 -0.69 25.35 -20.87
CA ALA A 511 -1.57 24.24 -21.21
C ALA A 511 -1.48 23.98 -22.72
N ILE A 512 -0.86 22.86 -23.11
CA ILE A 512 -0.67 22.48 -24.50
C ILE A 512 -1.02 21.00 -24.67
N VAL A 513 -1.88 20.71 -25.63
CA VAL A 513 -2.22 19.36 -26.05
C VAL A 513 -2.38 19.32 -27.56
N THR A 514 -2.01 18.24 -28.19
CA THR A 514 -2.26 18.01 -29.61
C THR A 514 -3.56 17.20 -29.77
N MET A 515 -4.50 17.72 -30.54
CA MET A 515 -5.71 17.02 -30.92
C MET A 515 -5.53 16.35 -32.29
N LYS A 516 -5.81 15.08 -32.37
CA LYS A 516 -5.87 14.29 -33.62
C LYS A 516 -7.27 13.70 -33.83
N ALA A 517 -7.49 13.17 -35.01
CA ALA A 517 -8.69 12.43 -35.35
C ALA A 517 -8.35 11.21 -36.17
N GLU A 518 -9.14 10.17 -36.03
CA GLU A 518 -9.18 9.01 -36.89
C GLU A 518 -10.61 8.77 -37.39
N SER A 519 -10.73 8.04 -38.45
CA SER A 519 -12.03 7.61 -38.99
C SER A 519 -11.87 6.30 -39.74
N ASN A 520 -12.97 5.58 -39.95
CA ASN A 520 -12.98 4.37 -40.78
C ASN A 520 -12.58 4.59 -42.24
N VAL A 521 -12.43 5.83 -42.70
CA VAL A 521 -11.99 6.19 -44.05
C VAL A 521 -10.51 6.57 -44.08
N LYS A 522 -10.00 7.15 -43.00
CA LYS A 522 -8.62 7.59 -42.87
C LYS A 522 -8.17 7.52 -41.41
N SER A 523 -7.12 6.77 -41.16
CA SER A 523 -6.57 6.53 -39.83
C SER A 523 -5.68 7.65 -39.29
N ASN A 524 -5.24 8.61 -40.11
CA ASN A 524 -4.29 9.63 -39.68
C ASN A 524 -4.64 11.01 -40.25
N TYR A 525 -5.21 11.87 -39.42
CA TYR A 525 -5.38 13.29 -39.71
C TYR A 525 -4.29 14.09 -38.96
N ALA A 526 -3.71 15.09 -39.67
CA ALA A 526 -2.66 15.92 -39.09
C ALA A 526 -3.10 16.54 -37.75
N GLY A 527 -2.28 16.39 -36.73
CA GLY A 527 -2.51 16.94 -35.38
C GLY A 527 -2.64 18.47 -35.41
N LYS A 528 -3.46 18.97 -34.50
CA LYS A 528 -3.69 20.41 -34.29
C LYS A 528 -3.40 20.75 -32.84
N ILE A 529 -2.60 21.78 -32.64
CA ILE A 529 -2.24 22.25 -31.29
C ILE A 529 -3.43 23.01 -30.69
N VAL A 530 -3.78 22.63 -29.47
CA VAL A 530 -4.71 23.33 -28.59
C VAL A 530 -3.91 23.87 -27.44
N ALA A 531 -3.78 25.19 -27.34
CA ALA A 531 -2.93 25.81 -26.33
C ALA A 531 -3.64 26.94 -25.62
N SER A 532 -3.45 27.02 -24.32
CA SER A 532 -3.86 28.13 -23.44
C SER A 532 -2.75 28.41 -22.46
N GLY A 533 -2.50 29.66 -22.12
CA GLY A 533 -1.45 30.02 -21.19
C GLY A 533 -1.87 31.14 -20.25
N LEU A 534 -1.42 31.08 -19.00
CA LEU A 534 -1.38 32.25 -18.13
C LEU A 534 -0.20 33.09 -18.56
N VAL A 535 -0.41 34.43 -18.65
CA VAL A 535 0.68 35.36 -18.93
C VAL A 535 1.66 35.32 -17.74
N THR A 536 2.88 34.89 -18.01
CA THR A 536 3.99 34.99 -17.06
C THR A 536 4.77 36.29 -17.37
N LEU A 537 5.36 36.89 -16.36
CA LEU A 537 6.15 38.14 -16.53
C LEU A 537 7.29 37.99 -17.55
N SER A 538 7.83 36.76 -17.72
CA SER A 538 8.87 36.49 -18.72
C SER A 538 8.39 36.49 -20.17
N HIS A 539 7.07 36.45 -20.42
CA HIS A 539 6.45 36.42 -21.75
C HIS A 539 5.31 37.42 -21.88
N ALA A 540 5.27 38.44 -21.02
CA ALA A 540 4.22 39.44 -21.00
C ALA A 540 4.37 40.43 -22.19
N ASN A 541 3.40 40.41 -23.10
CA ASN A 541 3.24 41.50 -24.06
C ASN A 541 2.39 42.59 -23.40
N PHE A 542 3.04 43.62 -22.89
CA PHE A 542 2.41 44.70 -22.15
C PHE A 542 1.44 45.55 -22.99
N ALA A 543 1.49 45.46 -24.33
CA ALA A 543 0.56 46.15 -25.22
C ALA A 543 -0.85 45.55 -25.22
N HIS A 544 -0.99 44.28 -24.81
CA HIS A 544 -2.27 43.55 -24.80
C HIS A 544 -2.55 42.82 -23.46
N TRP A 545 -1.98 43.32 -22.36
CA TRP A 545 -2.06 42.67 -21.07
C TRP A 545 -3.25 43.15 -20.23
N SER A 546 -3.96 42.18 -19.62
CA SER A 546 -5.03 42.44 -18.68
C SER A 546 -4.97 41.40 -17.55
N PHE A 547 -4.89 41.84 -16.31
CA PHE A 547 -4.87 40.98 -15.11
C PHE A 547 -6.13 40.15 -14.91
N GLY A 548 -7.21 40.46 -15.61
CA GLY A 548 -8.53 39.83 -15.36
C GLY A 548 -8.92 38.70 -16.31
N THR A 549 -8.26 38.53 -17.44
CA THR A 549 -8.79 37.73 -18.55
C THR A 549 -8.31 36.27 -18.61
N ASN A 550 -7.20 35.94 -17.95
CA ASN A 550 -6.55 34.63 -18.12
C ASN A 550 -6.98 33.54 -17.14
N ARG A 551 -7.89 33.82 -16.19
CA ARG A 551 -8.37 32.83 -15.22
C ARG A 551 -9.65 32.09 -15.67
N LYS A 552 -10.29 32.53 -16.75
CA LYS A 552 -11.51 31.88 -17.27
C LYS A 552 -11.16 30.77 -18.25
N PRO A 553 -11.96 29.68 -18.29
CA PRO A 553 -11.81 28.65 -19.30
C PRO A 553 -11.79 29.23 -20.71
N GLN A 554 -10.89 28.73 -21.56
CA GLN A 554 -10.78 29.17 -22.94
C GLN A 554 -11.36 28.10 -23.86
N VAL A 555 -12.19 28.54 -24.81
CA VAL A 555 -12.76 27.67 -25.84
C VAL A 555 -11.99 27.87 -27.13
N ILE A 556 -11.31 26.84 -27.60
CA ILE A 556 -10.45 26.89 -28.77
C ILE A 556 -11.15 26.12 -29.91
N ARG A 557 -11.39 26.81 -31.01
CA ARG A 557 -11.92 26.20 -32.21
C ARG A 557 -10.81 25.56 -33.03
N VAL A 558 -10.87 24.25 -33.18
CA VAL A 558 -9.95 23.46 -33.98
C VAL A 558 -10.62 23.08 -35.31
N ARG A 559 -10.03 23.44 -36.42
CA ARG A 559 -10.50 23.02 -37.73
C ARG A 559 -9.95 21.64 -38.10
N MET A 560 -10.80 20.61 -38.08
CA MET A 560 -10.46 19.23 -38.44
C MET A 560 -11.45 18.74 -39.48
N LYS A 561 -11.06 18.78 -40.76
CA LYS A 561 -11.95 18.39 -41.89
C LYS A 561 -11.90 16.88 -42.10
N VAL A 562 -12.86 16.16 -41.53
CA VAL A 562 -13.06 14.72 -41.71
C VAL A 562 -14.29 14.50 -42.60
N LYS A 563 -14.11 13.76 -43.72
CA LYS A 563 -15.15 13.62 -44.76
C LYS A 563 -15.54 12.17 -44.97
N LYS A 564 -16.84 11.94 -45.27
CA LYS A 564 -17.41 10.66 -45.68
C LYS A 564 -17.19 9.52 -44.69
N PHE A 565 -17.04 9.82 -43.41
CA PHE A 565 -16.85 8.82 -42.37
C PHE A 565 -18.19 8.30 -41.85
N THR A 566 -18.19 7.11 -41.29
CA THR A 566 -19.29 6.56 -40.45
C THR A 566 -18.91 6.52 -39.00
N PHE A 567 -17.65 6.24 -38.69
CA PHE A 567 -17.09 6.24 -37.34
C PHE A 567 -15.97 7.26 -37.23
N TYR A 568 -15.88 7.88 -36.07
CA TYR A 568 -14.90 8.93 -35.74
C TYR A 568 -14.28 8.67 -34.37
N LYS A 569 -12.95 8.72 -34.28
CA LYS A 569 -12.21 8.72 -33.03
C LYS A 569 -11.57 10.08 -32.81
N LEU A 570 -11.68 10.58 -31.59
CA LEU A 570 -11.00 11.78 -31.11
C LEU A 570 -9.81 11.37 -30.25
N ILE A 571 -8.66 11.98 -30.50
CA ILE A 571 -7.41 11.68 -29.80
C ILE A 571 -6.85 12.96 -29.22
N PHE A 572 -6.40 12.91 -27.97
CA PHE A 572 -5.59 13.93 -27.32
C PHE A 572 -4.26 13.33 -26.91
N GLU A 573 -3.17 14.02 -27.25
CA GLU A 573 -1.82 13.59 -26.88
C GLU A 573 -0.97 14.77 -26.43
N SER A 574 0.00 14.50 -25.55
CA SER A 574 1.02 15.46 -25.15
C SER A 574 2.32 14.72 -24.87
N ASN A 575 3.42 15.29 -25.32
CA ASN A 575 4.77 14.82 -25.01
C ASN A 575 5.64 16.06 -24.74
N SER A 576 5.34 16.76 -23.67
CA SER A 576 6.01 18.00 -23.29
C SER A 576 6.60 17.90 -21.89
N SER A 577 7.85 18.34 -21.73
CA SER A 577 8.50 18.44 -20.41
C SER A 577 8.17 19.74 -19.65
N SER A 578 7.50 20.70 -20.30
CA SER A 578 7.24 22.03 -19.73
C SER A 578 5.76 22.40 -19.67
N ALA A 579 4.89 21.68 -20.35
CA ALA A 579 3.46 21.96 -20.42
C ALA A 579 2.63 20.85 -19.78
N THR A 580 1.48 21.22 -19.24
CA THR A 580 0.42 20.32 -18.79
C THR A 580 -0.87 20.69 -19.52
N ALA A 581 -1.97 19.96 -19.29
CA ALA A 581 -3.27 20.35 -19.81
C ALA A 581 -4.40 19.76 -18.95
N THR A 582 -5.46 20.55 -18.75
CA THR A 582 -6.74 20.08 -18.24
C THR A 582 -7.83 20.42 -19.25
N ILE A 583 -8.40 19.40 -19.88
CA ILE A 583 -9.46 19.53 -20.88
C ILE A 583 -10.80 19.41 -20.16
N LEU A 584 -11.59 20.47 -20.23
CA LEU A 584 -12.89 20.56 -19.56
C LEU A 584 -14.00 19.89 -20.39
N SER A 585 -14.02 20.20 -21.70
CA SER A 585 -14.97 19.61 -22.64
C SER A 585 -14.43 19.58 -24.07
N ALA A 586 -15.05 18.75 -24.91
CA ALA A 586 -14.86 18.77 -26.35
C ALA A 586 -16.21 18.66 -27.05
N ASP A 587 -16.48 19.61 -27.96
CA ASP A 587 -17.73 19.65 -28.72
C ASP A 587 -17.44 19.42 -30.21
N LEU A 588 -18.00 18.36 -30.80
CA LEU A 588 -17.81 17.96 -32.17
C LEU A 588 -19.02 18.31 -33.02
N GLN A 589 -18.83 19.11 -34.06
CA GLN A 589 -19.88 19.41 -35.03
C GLN A 589 -19.87 18.41 -36.17
N VAL A 590 -20.99 17.73 -36.39
CA VAL A 590 -21.14 16.71 -37.40
C VAL A 590 -22.36 17.00 -38.28
N ARG A 591 -22.23 16.80 -39.61
CA ARG A 591 -23.33 16.89 -40.55
C ARG A 591 -23.48 15.57 -41.30
N TYR A 592 -24.71 15.12 -41.49
CA TYR A 592 -25.00 13.94 -42.31
C TYR A 592 -24.96 14.30 -43.80
N THR A 593 -24.35 13.45 -44.61
CA THR A 593 -24.08 13.76 -46.03
C THR A 593 -24.67 12.74 -47.00
N GLY A 594 -25.26 11.66 -46.54
CA GLY A 594 -25.87 10.62 -47.34
C GLY A 594 -25.70 9.23 -46.76
N ASP A 595 -26.30 8.23 -47.35
CA ASP A 595 -26.23 6.86 -46.85
C ASP A 595 -24.98 6.12 -47.35
N VAL A 596 -24.56 5.11 -46.60
CA VAL A 596 -23.55 4.15 -47.03
C VAL A 596 -24.17 3.28 -48.12
N LYS A 597 -23.55 3.23 -49.29
CA LYS A 597 -23.99 2.37 -50.38
C LYS A 597 -23.42 0.97 -50.23
#